data_deb5b41a0e5c6b6eacd9fbb85e4710ae
#
_entry.id   deb5b41a0e5c6b6eacd9fbb85e4710ae
#
_cell.length_a   1.000
_cell.length_b   1.000
_cell.length_c   1.000
_cell.angle_alpha   90.00
_cell.angle_beta   90.00
_cell.angle_gamma   90.00
#
_symmetry.space_group_name_H-M   'P 1'
#
loop_
_entity.id
_entity.type
_entity.pdbx_description
1 polymer ?
#
loop_
_entity_poly.entity_id
_entity_poly.type
_entity_poly.pdbx_seq_one_letter_code
_entity_poly.pdbx_strand_id
1 'polypeptide(L)'
;MYEKDREVIALRKKFRKICGQHIKRFMDATDQKKTISTHKLLGYKPKDLQEHILNHPNFKNCKDKVWHVDHIFPLKAFLDNKIYDLKIINSLDNLQPLLGIENLSKADIYNKIDFEKWIKSKLNITC
;
A
#
# COMPACT_ATOMS: atom_id res chain seq x y z
N MET A 1 -30.87 0.93 8.49
CA MET A 1 -29.73 1.29 7.62
C MET A 1 -29.87 0.57 6.29
N TYR A 2 -29.78 1.28 5.21
CA TYR A 2 -29.84 0.68 3.87
C TYR A 2 -28.59 -0.13 3.59
N GLU A 3 -28.72 -1.19 2.78
CA GLU A 3 -27.63 -2.07 2.42
C GLU A 3 -26.42 -1.33 1.82
N LYS A 4 -26.69 -0.30 0.98
CA LYS A 4 -25.68 0.54 0.39
C LYS A 4 -24.81 1.25 1.44
N ASP A 5 -25.43 1.71 2.54
CA ASP A 5 -24.72 2.35 3.65
C ASP A 5 -23.82 1.36 4.39
N ARG A 6 -24.26 0.12 4.53
CA ARG A 6 -23.46 -0.95 5.14
C ARG A 6 -22.22 -1.26 4.31
N GLU A 7 -22.35 -1.30 2.99
CA GLU A 7 -21.24 -1.51 2.07
C GLU A 7 -20.21 -0.39 2.17
N VAL A 8 -20.67 0.86 2.23
CA VAL A 8 -19.80 2.04 2.37
C VAL A 8 -19.03 1.97 3.70
N ILE A 9 -19.72 1.65 4.79
CA ILE A 9 -19.10 1.55 6.12
C ILE A 9 -18.08 0.41 6.15
N ALA A 10 -18.42 -0.75 5.58
CA ALA A 10 -17.52 -1.91 5.52
C ALA A 10 -16.26 -1.59 4.72
N LEU A 11 -16.39 -0.87 3.62
CA LEU A 11 -15.28 -0.48 2.78
C LEU A 11 -14.34 0.51 3.49
N ARG A 12 -14.89 1.49 4.20
CA ARG A 12 -14.11 2.42 5.02
C ARG A 12 -13.31 1.71 6.10
N LYS A 13 -13.94 0.75 6.78
CA LYS A 13 -13.26 -0.07 7.80
C LYS A 13 -12.14 -0.89 7.19
N LYS A 14 -12.37 -1.46 6.01
CA LYS A 14 -11.36 -2.25 5.29
C LYS A 14 -10.10 -1.42 5.02
N PHE A 15 -10.26 -0.21 4.47
CA PHE A 15 -9.12 0.63 4.14
C PHE A 15 -8.39 1.17 5.37
N ARG A 16 -9.12 1.46 6.45
CA ARG A 16 -8.50 1.83 7.72
C ARG A 16 -7.63 0.69 8.25
N LYS A 17 -8.13 -0.53 8.19
CA LYS A 17 -7.40 -1.73 8.60
C LYS A 17 -6.16 -1.96 7.74
N ILE A 18 -6.28 -1.79 6.43
CA ILE A 18 -5.16 -1.93 5.49
C ILE A 18 -4.03 -0.96 5.84
N CYS A 19 -4.36 0.31 6.06
CA CYS A 19 -3.37 1.33 6.45
C CYS A 19 -2.65 0.93 7.74
N GLY A 20 -3.39 0.48 8.75
CA GLY A 20 -2.81 0.02 10.01
C GLY A 20 -1.90 -1.19 9.83
N GLN A 21 -2.29 -2.13 8.98
CA GLN A 21 -1.49 -3.33 8.69
C GLN A 21 -0.18 -2.98 7.97
N HIS A 22 -0.20 -2.04 7.02
CA HIS A 22 0.99 -1.60 6.32
C HIS A 22 2.02 -1.00 7.29
N ILE A 23 1.54 -0.18 8.23
CA ILE A 23 2.41 0.40 9.24
C ILE A 23 2.97 -0.67 10.16
N LYS A 24 2.11 -1.59 10.62
CA LYS A 24 2.54 -2.68 11.50
C LYS A 24 3.63 -3.52 10.86
N ARG A 25 3.47 -3.90 9.60
CA ARG A 25 4.47 -4.68 8.87
C ARG A 25 5.82 -3.96 8.79
N PHE A 26 5.80 -2.66 8.52
CA PHE A 26 7.02 -1.85 8.48
C PHE A 26 7.67 -1.77 9.86
N MET A 27 6.89 -1.49 10.90
CA MET A 27 7.40 -1.37 12.27
C MET A 27 8.01 -2.69 12.76
N ASP A 28 7.34 -3.82 12.49
CA ASP A 28 7.82 -5.14 12.86
C ASP A 28 9.12 -5.48 12.11
N ALA A 29 9.19 -5.17 10.82
CA ALA A 29 10.36 -5.45 9.99
C ALA A 29 11.59 -4.61 10.36
N THR A 30 11.38 -3.42 10.91
CA THR A 30 12.44 -2.51 11.31
C THR A 30 12.66 -2.44 12.82
N ASP A 31 11.96 -3.29 13.58
CA ASP A 31 12.02 -3.34 15.04
C ASP A 31 11.73 -1.98 15.70
N GLN A 32 10.74 -1.28 15.17
CA GLN A 32 10.30 0.01 15.67
C GLN A 32 8.90 -0.08 16.28
N LYS A 33 8.56 0.90 17.12
CA LYS A 33 7.23 1.03 17.70
C LYS A 33 6.53 2.25 17.15
N LYS A 34 5.23 2.12 16.87
CA LYS A 34 4.41 3.22 16.41
C LYS A 34 4.21 4.22 17.57
N THR A 35 4.58 5.48 17.34
CA THR A 35 4.48 6.55 18.34
C THR A 35 3.55 7.68 17.92
N ILE A 36 3.17 7.75 16.65
CA ILE A 36 2.26 8.78 16.13
C ILE A 36 1.13 8.13 15.31
N SER A 37 0.12 8.92 14.98
CA SER A 37 -1.07 8.41 14.29
C SER A 37 -0.76 7.92 12.88
N THR A 38 -1.57 6.97 12.41
CA THR A 38 -1.42 6.30 11.12
C THR A 38 -1.33 7.28 9.95
N HIS A 39 -2.24 8.26 9.88
CA HIS A 39 -2.27 9.18 8.76
C HIS A 39 -1.05 10.13 8.73
N LYS A 40 -0.48 10.44 9.88
CA LYS A 40 0.76 11.23 9.95
C LYS A 40 1.95 10.43 9.45
N LEU A 41 2.01 9.14 9.78
CA LEU A 41 3.07 8.25 9.32
C LEU A 41 3.03 8.03 7.82
N LEU A 42 1.83 7.80 7.25
CA LEU A 42 1.66 7.56 5.83
C LEU A 42 1.73 8.84 4.99
N GLY A 43 1.32 9.97 5.55
CA GLY A 43 1.19 11.22 4.81
C GLY A 43 -0.15 11.36 4.08
N TYR A 44 -1.09 10.44 4.31
CA TYR A 44 -2.44 10.49 3.75
C TYR A 44 -3.42 9.74 4.65
N LYS A 45 -4.71 9.93 4.41
CA LYS A 45 -5.79 9.27 5.17
C LYS A 45 -6.26 8.00 4.47
N PRO A 46 -6.90 7.05 5.18
CA PRO A 46 -7.46 5.85 4.56
C PRO A 46 -8.38 6.14 3.37
N LYS A 47 -9.12 7.25 3.41
CA LYS A 47 -9.99 7.67 2.31
C LYS A 47 -9.19 7.96 1.03
N ASP A 48 -7.98 8.49 1.15
CA ASP A 48 -7.12 8.77 -0.01
C ASP A 48 -6.65 7.47 -0.67
N LEU A 49 -6.29 6.47 0.15
CA LEU A 49 -5.97 5.13 -0.34
C LEU A 49 -7.19 4.49 -1.01
N GLN A 50 -8.37 4.63 -0.40
CA GLN A 50 -9.61 4.10 -0.96
C GLN A 50 -9.87 4.66 -2.35
N GLU A 51 -9.78 5.98 -2.52
CA GLU A 51 -9.98 6.64 -3.81
C GLU A 51 -8.96 6.16 -4.85
N HIS A 52 -7.70 6.06 -4.46
CA HIS A 52 -6.64 5.58 -5.34
C HIS A 52 -6.90 4.16 -5.82
N ILE A 53 -7.27 3.25 -4.93
CA ILE A 53 -7.49 1.84 -5.25
C ILE A 53 -8.76 1.65 -6.09
N LEU A 54 -9.87 2.27 -5.70
CA LEU A 54 -11.14 2.11 -6.41
C LEU A 54 -11.10 2.71 -7.83
N ASN A 55 -10.29 3.74 -8.04
CA ASN A 55 -10.11 4.37 -9.34
C ASN A 55 -8.93 3.81 -10.14
N HIS A 56 -8.21 2.85 -9.57
CA HIS A 56 -7.06 2.26 -10.24
C HIS A 56 -7.53 1.40 -11.43
N PRO A 57 -6.79 1.43 -12.57
CA PRO A 57 -7.17 0.64 -13.75
C PRO A 57 -7.34 -0.86 -13.47
N ASN A 58 -6.58 -1.42 -12.53
CA ASN A 58 -6.67 -2.84 -12.19
C ASN A 58 -7.92 -3.19 -11.38
N PHE A 59 -8.60 -2.22 -10.79
CA PHE A 59 -9.72 -2.51 -9.88
C PHE A 59 -10.89 -3.19 -10.61
N LYS A 60 -11.10 -2.91 -11.88
CA LYS A 60 -12.16 -3.55 -12.66
C LYS A 60 -12.01 -5.08 -12.70
N ASN A 61 -10.77 -5.59 -12.58
CA ASN A 61 -10.48 -7.02 -12.55
C ASN A 61 -10.65 -7.62 -11.16
N CYS A 62 -10.75 -6.78 -10.13
CA CYS A 62 -10.81 -7.17 -8.73
C CYS A 62 -12.21 -7.09 -8.14
N LYS A 63 -13.08 -6.28 -8.75
CA LYS A 63 -14.43 -6.04 -8.26
C LYS A 63 -15.19 -7.37 -8.11
N ASP A 64 -15.87 -7.53 -6.96
CA ASP A 64 -16.64 -8.73 -6.61
C ASP A 64 -15.82 -10.01 -6.47
N LYS A 65 -14.50 -9.87 -6.33
CA LYS A 65 -13.56 -10.98 -6.13
C LYS A 65 -12.72 -10.75 -4.87
N VAL A 66 -11.98 -11.76 -4.44
CA VAL A 66 -11.01 -11.61 -3.35
C VAL A 66 -9.80 -10.85 -3.88
N TRP A 67 -9.56 -9.70 -3.32
CA TRP A 67 -8.44 -8.83 -3.74
C TRP A 67 -7.75 -8.22 -2.52
N HIS A 68 -6.50 -7.82 -2.74
CA HIS A 68 -5.67 -7.17 -1.72
C HIS A 68 -5.02 -5.91 -2.28
N VAL A 69 -4.61 -5.03 -1.38
CA VAL A 69 -3.76 -3.89 -1.75
C VAL A 69 -2.32 -4.40 -1.76
N ASP A 70 -1.72 -4.39 -2.94
CA ASP A 70 -0.36 -4.89 -3.16
C ASP A 70 0.62 -3.74 -3.28
N HIS A 71 1.82 -3.92 -2.74
CA HIS A 71 2.95 -3.05 -3.00
C HIS A 71 3.58 -3.47 -4.32
N ILE A 72 3.58 -2.58 -5.33
CA ILE A 72 4.19 -2.86 -6.63
C ILE A 72 5.65 -3.27 -6.42
N PHE A 73 6.38 -2.46 -5.64
CA PHE A 73 7.70 -2.82 -5.13
C PHE A 73 7.54 -3.25 -3.67
N PRO A 74 7.82 -4.52 -3.33
CA PRO A 74 7.56 -5.05 -1.99
C PRO A 74 8.49 -4.44 -0.95
N LEU A 75 8.10 -4.54 0.33
CA LEU A 75 8.91 -4.06 1.44
C LEU A 75 10.36 -4.58 1.35
N LYS A 76 10.54 -5.83 0.94
CA LYS A 76 11.85 -6.45 0.75
C LYS A 76 12.75 -5.63 -0.17
N ALA A 77 12.20 -5.07 -1.28
CA ALA A 77 12.98 -4.27 -2.22
C ALA A 77 13.62 -3.06 -1.53
N PHE A 78 12.85 -2.38 -0.67
CA PHE A 78 13.32 -1.22 0.06
C PHE A 78 14.36 -1.58 1.11
N LEU A 79 14.07 -2.61 1.91
CA LEU A 79 14.98 -3.05 2.96
C LEU A 79 16.30 -3.59 2.41
N ASP A 80 16.26 -4.34 1.30
CA ASP A 80 17.48 -4.84 0.63
C ASP A 80 18.38 -3.68 0.16
N ASN A 81 17.78 -2.53 -0.13
CA ASN A 81 18.50 -1.33 -0.58
C ASN A 81 18.67 -0.29 0.53
N LYS A 82 18.43 -0.67 1.78
CA LYS A 82 18.60 0.18 2.97
C LYS A 82 17.75 1.46 2.92
N ILE A 83 16.54 1.36 2.38
CA ILE A 83 15.57 2.45 2.32
C ILE A 83 14.51 2.19 3.38
N TYR A 84 14.49 3.03 4.41
CA TYR A 84 13.63 2.87 5.58
C TYR A 84 12.61 4.01 5.71
N ASP A 85 12.20 4.58 4.60
CA ASP A 85 11.21 5.66 4.57
C ASP A 85 9.81 5.08 4.35
N LEU A 86 9.03 5.03 5.44
CA LEU A 86 7.69 4.47 5.44
C LEU A 86 6.77 5.18 4.44
N LYS A 87 6.90 6.49 4.28
CA LYS A 87 6.07 7.27 3.35
C LYS A 87 6.37 6.92 1.90
N ILE A 88 7.64 6.70 1.58
CA ILE A 88 8.03 6.30 0.22
C ILE A 88 7.56 4.87 -0.07
N ILE A 89 7.79 3.95 0.87
CA ILE A 89 7.38 2.54 0.73
C ILE A 89 5.88 2.43 0.48
N ASN A 90 5.08 3.23 1.20
CA ASN A 90 3.63 3.21 1.14
C ASN A 90 3.04 4.35 0.32
N SER A 91 3.83 5.01 -0.55
CA SER A 91 3.27 6.03 -1.43
C SER A 91 2.20 5.41 -2.33
N LEU A 92 1.15 6.20 -2.63
CA LEU A 92 -0.01 5.68 -3.37
C LEU A 92 0.37 5.08 -4.72
N ASP A 93 1.35 5.65 -5.41
CA ASP A 93 1.81 5.13 -6.70
C ASP A 93 2.61 3.81 -6.58
N ASN A 94 2.94 3.38 -5.36
CA ASN A 94 3.49 2.04 -5.12
C ASN A 94 2.41 1.03 -4.71
N LEU A 95 1.14 1.42 -4.69
CA LEU A 95 0.05 0.58 -4.24
C LEU A 95 -0.94 0.34 -5.37
N GLN A 96 -1.42 -0.89 -5.48
CA GLN A 96 -2.38 -1.30 -6.51
C GLN A 96 -3.31 -2.37 -5.96
N PRO A 97 -4.55 -2.47 -6.49
CA PRO A 97 -5.37 -3.63 -6.20
C PRO A 97 -4.88 -4.83 -7.02
N LEU A 98 -4.84 -5.99 -6.39
CA LEU A 98 -4.39 -7.21 -7.04
C LEU A 98 -5.24 -8.38 -6.55
N LEU A 99 -5.61 -9.30 -7.44
CA LEU A 99 -6.34 -10.50 -7.04
C LEU A 99 -5.51 -11.30 -6.03
N GLY A 100 -6.18 -11.91 -5.05
CA GLY A 100 -5.49 -12.65 -4.00
C GLY A 100 -4.55 -13.72 -4.53
N ILE A 101 -4.97 -14.44 -5.59
CA ILE A 101 -4.16 -15.47 -6.25
C ILE A 101 -2.92 -14.84 -6.89
N GLU A 102 -3.08 -13.72 -7.58
CA GLU A 102 -1.96 -13.02 -8.23
C GLU A 102 -0.99 -12.45 -7.20
N ASN A 103 -1.51 -11.96 -6.08
CA ASN A 103 -0.69 -11.44 -5.00
C ASN A 103 0.18 -12.53 -4.37
N LEU A 104 -0.36 -13.73 -4.18
CA LEU A 104 0.39 -14.87 -3.68
C LEU A 104 1.50 -15.29 -4.67
N SER A 105 1.18 -15.31 -5.96
CA SER A 105 2.15 -15.68 -7.00
C SER A 105 3.27 -14.66 -7.14
N LYS A 106 2.95 -13.39 -6.97
CA LYS A 106 3.92 -12.30 -7.05
C LYS A 106 4.90 -12.34 -5.89
N ALA A 107 4.41 -12.62 -4.66
CA ALA A 107 5.21 -12.65 -3.43
C ALA A 107 6.15 -11.43 -3.35
N ASP A 108 7.45 -11.64 -3.10
CA ASP A 108 8.45 -10.58 -2.97
C ASP A 108 9.23 -10.33 -4.27
N ILE A 109 8.71 -10.84 -5.39
CA ILE A 109 9.37 -10.68 -6.70
C ILE A 109 9.17 -9.25 -7.20
N TYR A 110 10.26 -8.64 -7.67
CA TYR A 110 10.21 -7.31 -8.26
C TYR A 110 11.32 -7.15 -9.30
N ASN A 111 11.11 -6.20 -10.23
CA ASN A 111 12.11 -5.87 -11.24
C ASN A 111 13.07 -4.84 -10.67
N LYS A 112 14.36 -5.21 -10.54
CA LYS A 112 15.39 -4.35 -9.94
C LYS A 112 15.62 -3.06 -10.74
N ILE A 113 15.60 -3.14 -12.06
CA ILE A 113 15.82 -1.97 -12.93
C ILE A 113 14.67 -0.98 -12.76
N ASP A 114 13.43 -1.47 -12.79
CA ASP A 114 12.24 -0.65 -12.59
C ASP A 114 12.23 -0.02 -11.20
N PHE A 115 12.63 -0.78 -10.18
CA PHE A 115 12.73 -0.27 -8.82
C PHE A 115 13.75 0.87 -8.72
N GLU A 116 14.93 0.69 -9.30
CA GLU A 116 15.98 1.72 -9.30
C GLU A 116 15.51 3.02 -9.96
N LYS A 117 14.83 2.91 -11.10
CA LYS A 117 14.27 4.08 -11.80
C LYS A 117 13.23 4.78 -10.95
N TRP A 118 12.32 4.01 -10.35
CA TRP A 118 11.24 4.56 -9.55
C TRP A 118 11.77 5.25 -8.29
N ILE A 119 12.70 4.62 -7.58
CA ILE A 119 13.25 5.17 -6.34
C ILE A 119 14.08 6.43 -6.59
N LYS A 120 14.83 6.49 -7.71
CA LYS A 120 15.55 7.71 -8.09
C LYS A 120 14.60 8.88 -8.30
N SER A 121 13.47 8.63 -8.96
CA SER A 121 12.41 9.63 -9.15
C SER A 121 11.90 10.13 -7.80
N LYS A 122 11.68 9.26 -6.83
CA LYS A 122 11.19 9.62 -5.50
C LYS A 122 12.22 10.40 -4.69
N LEU A 123 13.48 10.00 -4.72
CA LEU A 123 14.55 10.66 -3.95
C LEU A 123 14.94 12.01 -4.56
N ASN A 124 14.91 12.16 -5.87
CA ASN A 124 15.27 13.41 -6.54
C ASN A 124 14.26 14.53 -6.32
N ILE A 125 13.03 14.21 -5.96
CA ILE A 125 12.02 15.21 -5.64
C ILE A 125 12.40 16.00 -4.38
N THR A 126 13.22 15.44 -3.52
CA THR A 126 13.64 16.06 -2.26
C THR A 126 14.92 16.90 -2.37
N CYS A 127 15.53 16.94 -3.53
CA CYS A 127 16.77 17.70 -3.74
C CYS A 127 16.49 19.19 -4.02
#